data_d744fca6598d922acae7ca1bce6488be
#
_entry.id   d744fca6598d922acae7ca1bce6488be
#
_cell.length_a   1.000
_cell.length_b   1.000
_cell.length_c   1.000
_cell.angle_alpha   90.00
_cell.angle_beta   90.00
_cell.angle_gamma   90.00
#
_symmetry.space_group_name_H-M   'P 1'
#
loop_
_entity.id
_entity.type
_entity.pdbx_description
1 polymer ?
#
loop_
_entity_poly.entity_id
_entity_poly.type
_entity_poly.pdbx_seq_one_letter_code
_entity_poly.pdbx_strand_id
1 'polypeptide(L)'
;MTNEDKKLIADYMGWDGTTTIEGYAIPTPEIHYFDLNDASLVVQEMQKRGEWEHDFMDFVAGSQKWNYHQCIAWLFNADNFFTAFVEWRKGK
;
A
#
# COMPACT_ATOMS: atom_id res chain seq x y z
N MET A 1 -12.34 3.43 -4.15
CA MET A 1 -11.71 2.20 -3.63
C MET A 1 -12.76 1.38 -2.90
N THR A 2 -12.86 0.09 -3.23
CA THR A 2 -13.86 -0.80 -2.64
C THR A 2 -13.43 -1.27 -1.24
N ASN A 3 -14.36 -1.86 -0.49
CA ASN A 3 -14.03 -2.44 0.81
C ASN A 3 -13.04 -3.61 0.67
N GLU A 4 -13.13 -4.38 -0.41
CA GLU A 4 -12.18 -5.46 -0.70
C GLU A 4 -10.78 -4.92 -0.94
N ASP A 5 -10.66 -3.80 -1.65
CA ASP A 5 -9.38 -3.15 -1.90
C ASP A 5 -8.76 -2.64 -0.58
N LYS A 6 -9.56 -2.03 0.27
CA LYS A 6 -9.11 -1.57 1.59
C LYS A 6 -8.63 -2.72 2.45
N LYS A 7 -9.36 -3.85 2.42
CA LYS A 7 -8.97 -5.05 3.16
C LYS A 7 -7.65 -5.61 2.66
N LEU A 8 -7.43 -5.63 1.35
CA LEU A 8 -6.19 -6.11 0.76
C LEU A 8 -5.00 -5.28 1.25
N ILE A 9 -5.15 -3.95 1.29
CA ILE A 9 -4.12 -3.05 1.80
C ILE A 9 -3.90 -3.29 3.29
N ALA A 10 -4.97 -3.39 4.07
CA ALA A 10 -4.89 -3.64 5.51
C ALA A 10 -4.21 -4.97 5.82
N ASP A 11 -4.53 -6.01 5.07
CA ASP A 11 -3.89 -7.32 5.24
C ASP A 11 -2.39 -7.26 4.94
N TYR A 12 -2.00 -6.54 3.89
CA TYR A 12 -0.59 -6.35 3.56
C TYR A 12 0.17 -5.62 4.67
N MET A 13 -0.45 -4.60 5.25
CA MET A 13 0.18 -3.75 6.26
C MET A 13 0.04 -4.28 7.68
N GLY A 14 -0.79 -5.29 7.89
CA GLY A 14 -1.09 -5.76 9.24
C GLY A 14 -2.03 -4.83 10.01
N TRP A 15 -2.85 -4.07 9.30
CA TRP A 15 -3.83 -3.16 9.91
C TRP A 15 -5.15 -3.89 10.21
N ASP A 16 -5.05 -4.98 10.93
CA ASP A 16 -6.21 -5.84 11.21
C ASP A 16 -7.09 -5.36 12.37
N GLY A 17 -6.67 -4.28 13.03
CA GLY A 17 -7.45 -3.71 14.11
C GLY A 17 -7.36 -4.49 15.43
N THR A 18 -6.35 -5.33 15.59
CA THR A 18 -6.17 -6.10 16.82
C THR A 18 -4.90 -5.66 17.53
N THR A 19 -5.03 -5.29 18.80
CA THR A 19 -3.90 -4.95 19.68
C THR A 19 -3.88 -5.91 20.86
N THR A 20 -2.70 -6.38 21.24
CA THR A 20 -2.53 -7.22 22.42
C THR A 20 -2.15 -6.32 23.62
N ILE A 21 -3.00 -6.29 24.65
CA ILE A 21 -2.74 -5.57 25.89
C ILE A 21 -2.85 -6.58 27.04
N GLU A 22 -1.80 -6.69 27.86
CA GLU A 22 -1.74 -7.59 29.00
C GLU A 22 -2.06 -9.06 28.65
N GLY A 23 -1.68 -9.48 27.44
CA GLY A 23 -1.93 -10.83 26.97
C GLY A 23 -3.30 -11.07 26.35
N TYR A 24 -4.15 -10.06 26.32
CA TYR A 24 -5.47 -10.14 25.70
C TYR A 24 -5.49 -9.43 24.35
N ALA A 25 -6.06 -10.08 23.33
CA ALA A 25 -6.28 -9.46 22.04
C ALA A 25 -7.51 -8.54 22.14
N ILE A 26 -7.30 -7.25 21.99
CA ILE A 26 -8.37 -6.25 22.05
C ILE A 26 -8.55 -5.68 20.65
N PRO A 27 -9.77 -5.71 20.07
CA PRO A 27 -10.03 -5.03 18.80
C PRO A 27 -9.80 -3.53 18.96
N THR A 28 -8.80 -3.00 18.28
CA THR A 28 -8.52 -1.57 18.18
C THR A 28 -8.56 -1.19 16.73
N PRO A 29 -9.72 -0.78 16.19
CA PRO A 29 -9.80 -0.37 14.79
C PRO A 29 -8.91 0.84 14.57
N GLU A 30 -7.85 0.66 13.79
CA GLU A 30 -7.07 1.78 13.29
C GLU A 30 -7.86 2.46 12.19
N ILE A 31 -7.99 3.79 12.29
CA ILE A 31 -8.67 4.58 11.27
C ILE A 31 -7.64 5.01 10.25
N HIS A 32 -7.76 4.50 9.03
CA HIS A 32 -6.90 4.86 7.92
C HIS A 32 -7.72 5.57 6.84
N TYR A 33 -7.25 6.73 6.42
CA TYR A 33 -7.93 7.54 5.41
C TYR A 33 -7.41 7.27 3.99
N PHE A 34 -6.41 6.41 3.85
CA PHE A 34 -5.79 6.08 2.57
C PHE A 34 -5.31 7.35 1.86
N ASP A 35 -4.69 8.23 2.61
CA ASP A 35 -4.08 9.46 2.14
C ASP A 35 -2.58 9.24 1.86
N LEU A 36 -1.85 10.34 1.57
CA LEU A 36 -0.42 10.25 1.30
C LEU A 36 0.39 9.82 2.53
N ASN A 37 -0.10 10.07 3.74
CA ASN A 37 0.56 9.57 4.95
C ASN A 37 0.51 8.03 5.01
N ASP A 38 -0.66 7.47 4.72
CA ASP A 38 -0.81 6.02 4.65
C ASP A 38 -0.01 5.44 3.49
N ALA A 39 0.01 6.11 2.33
CA ALA A 39 0.82 5.70 1.19
C ALA A 39 2.30 5.64 1.55
N SER A 40 2.79 6.62 2.31
CA SER A 40 4.18 6.64 2.79
C SER A 40 4.49 5.41 3.64
N LEU A 41 3.57 5.00 4.53
CA LEU A 41 3.74 3.81 5.34
C LEU A 41 3.80 2.55 4.48
N VAL A 42 2.98 2.47 3.45
CA VAL A 42 3.00 1.34 2.51
C VAL A 42 4.32 1.28 1.75
N VAL A 43 4.84 2.43 1.30
CA VAL A 43 6.15 2.49 0.63
C VAL A 43 7.25 1.98 1.55
N GLN A 44 7.25 2.39 2.81
CA GLN A 44 8.23 1.93 3.79
C GLN A 44 8.17 0.41 3.97
N GLU A 45 6.98 -0.17 4.04
CA GLU A 45 6.82 -1.61 4.13
C GLU A 45 7.30 -2.33 2.88
N MET A 46 7.00 -1.80 1.69
CA MET A 46 7.50 -2.35 0.43
C MET A 46 9.03 -2.31 0.37
N GLN A 47 9.66 -1.22 0.81
CA GLN A 47 11.11 -1.12 0.88
C GLN A 47 11.69 -2.16 1.83
N LYS A 48 11.08 -2.34 2.98
CA LYS A 48 11.49 -3.33 3.97
C LYS A 48 11.43 -4.76 3.42
N ARG A 49 10.43 -5.05 2.58
CA ARG A 49 10.25 -6.37 1.95
C ARG A 49 11.08 -6.54 0.67
N GLY A 50 11.76 -5.49 0.21
CA GLY A 50 12.50 -5.52 -1.05
C GLY A 50 11.60 -5.52 -2.29
N GLU A 51 10.37 -5.03 -2.17
CA GLU A 51 9.38 -5.06 -3.24
C GLU A 51 9.19 -3.71 -3.94
N TRP A 52 9.89 -2.67 -3.48
CA TRP A 52 9.68 -1.32 -3.99
C TRP A 52 10.28 -1.09 -5.37
N GLU A 53 11.61 -1.27 -5.51
CA GLU A 53 12.33 -0.82 -6.70
C GLU A 53 12.13 -1.73 -7.91
N HIS A 54 12.26 -3.04 -7.72
CA HIS A 54 12.31 -4.02 -8.82
C HIS A 54 11.04 -4.85 -8.96
N ASP A 55 10.01 -4.56 -8.18
CA ASP A 55 8.73 -5.24 -8.27
C ASP A 55 7.63 -4.22 -8.53
N PHE A 56 7.31 -3.40 -7.54
CA PHE A 56 6.22 -2.44 -7.66
C PHE A 56 6.52 -1.34 -8.68
N MET A 57 7.70 -0.72 -8.62
CA MET A 57 8.06 0.36 -9.55
C MET A 57 8.19 -0.15 -10.98
N ASP A 58 8.69 -1.36 -11.18
CA ASP A 58 8.72 -1.97 -12.51
C ASP A 58 7.33 -2.22 -13.04
N PHE A 59 6.40 -2.64 -12.18
CA PHE A 59 5.00 -2.80 -12.55
C PHE A 59 4.39 -1.47 -13.01
N VAL A 60 4.58 -0.39 -12.25
CA VAL A 60 4.04 0.92 -12.59
C VAL A 60 4.67 1.46 -13.87
N ALA A 61 6.00 1.38 -13.98
CA ALA A 61 6.73 1.86 -15.15
C ALA A 61 6.35 1.07 -16.41
N GLY A 62 6.27 -0.25 -16.29
CA GLY A 62 5.90 -1.11 -17.42
C GLY A 62 4.47 -0.89 -17.89
N SER A 63 3.54 -0.67 -16.97
CA SER A 63 2.13 -0.42 -17.27
C SER A 63 1.94 0.90 -18.03
N GLN A 64 2.69 1.95 -17.67
CA GLN A 64 2.54 3.30 -18.22
C GLN A 64 3.64 3.68 -19.19
N LYS A 65 4.68 2.88 -19.33
CA LYS A 65 5.87 3.16 -20.15
C LYS A 65 6.57 4.46 -19.74
N TRP A 66 6.59 4.74 -18.44
CA TRP A 66 7.20 5.93 -17.86
C TRP A 66 8.60 5.65 -17.34
N ASN A 67 9.42 6.70 -17.24
CA ASN A 67 10.66 6.63 -16.47
C ASN A 67 10.37 6.76 -14.97
N TYR A 68 11.40 6.58 -14.14
CA TYR A 68 11.26 6.61 -12.68
C TYR A 68 10.65 7.92 -12.17
N HIS A 69 11.11 9.06 -12.70
CA HIS A 69 10.62 10.36 -12.26
C HIS A 69 9.14 10.56 -12.58
N GLN A 70 8.70 10.11 -13.73
CA GLN A 70 7.28 10.17 -14.12
C GLN A 70 6.43 9.29 -13.20
N CYS A 71 6.91 8.10 -12.85
CA CYS A 71 6.22 7.21 -11.93
C CYS A 71 6.06 7.86 -10.55
N ILE A 72 7.13 8.43 -10.01
CA ILE A 72 7.11 9.10 -8.69
C ILE A 72 6.13 10.27 -8.70
N ALA A 73 6.16 11.10 -9.73
CA ALA A 73 5.24 12.24 -9.84
C ALA A 73 3.77 11.80 -9.87
N TRP A 74 3.47 10.72 -10.61
CA TRP A 74 2.12 10.17 -10.68
C TRP A 74 1.69 9.55 -9.34
N LEU A 75 2.60 8.87 -8.64
CA LEU A 75 2.32 8.24 -7.35
C LEU A 75 2.19 9.24 -6.19
N PHE A 76 2.49 10.52 -6.41
CA PHE A 76 2.28 11.57 -5.42
C PHE A 76 0.80 11.91 -5.21
N ASN A 77 -0.10 11.15 -5.78
CA ASN A 77 -1.53 11.24 -5.56
C ASN A 77 -1.98 9.94 -4.87
N ALA A 78 -2.68 10.06 -3.74
CA ALA A 78 -3.07 8.90 -2.95
C ALA A 78 -3.95 7.94 -3.74
N ASP A 79 -4.91 8.44 -4.52
CA ASP A 79 -5.78 7.59 -5.33
C ASP A 79 -4.99 6.82 -6.38
N ASN A 80 -4.05 7.49 -7.05
CA ASN A 80 -3.19 6.84 -8.04
C ASN A 80 -2.33 5.76 -7.38
N PHE A 81 -1.73 6.08 -6.23
CA PHE A 81 -0.87 5.16 -5.51
C PHE A 81 -1.63 3.90 -5.10
N PHE A 82 -2.76 4.06 -4.43
CA PHE A 82 -3.51 2.91 -3.92
C PHE A 82 -4.16 2.11 -5.03
N THR A 83 -4.59 2.74 -6.11
CA THR A 83 -5.09 2.02 -7.29
C THR A 83 -3.99 1.14 -7.89
N ALA A 84 -2.79 1.69 -8.08
CA ALA A 84 -1.66 0.93 -8.61
C ALA A 84 -1.26 -0.20 -7.64
N PHE A 85 -1.23 0.08 -6.34
CA PHE A 85 -0.89 -0.90 -5.33
C PHE A 85 -1.85 -2.10 -5.36
N VAL A 86 -3.14 -1.82 -5.40
CA VAL A 86 -4.17 -2.88 -5.42
C VAL A 86 -4.04 -3.73 -6.69
N GLU A 87 -3.87 -3.11 -7.85
CA GLU A 87 -3.69 -3.83 -9.11
C GLU A 87 -2.44 -4.71 -9.07
N TRP A 88 -1.34 -4.17 -8.54
CA TRP A 88 -0.10 -4.92 -8.40
C TRP A 88 -0.27 -6.15 -7.48
N ARG A 89 -0.92 -5.97 -6.34
CA ARG A 89 -1.14 -7.07 -5.38
C ARG A 89 -2.09 -8.12 -5.93
N LYS A 90 -3.13 -7.73 -6.67
CA LYS A 90 -4.07 -8.68 -7.27
C LYS A 90 -3.39 -9.57 -8.32
N GLY A 91 -2.32 -9.10 -8.92
CA GLY A 91 -1.54 -9.87 -9.90
C GLY A 91 -0.52 -10.85 -9.27
N LYS A 92 -0.44 -10.88 -7.97
CA LYS A 92 0.51 -11.75 -7.26
C LYS A 92 -0.06 -13.13 -6.96
#